data_ea59e1a20aaaa7f199d75f3278fa1986
#
_entry.id   ea59e1a20aaaa7f199d75f3278fa1986
#
_cell.length_a   1.000
_cell.length_b   1.000
_cell.length_c   1.000
_cell.angle_alpha   90.00
_cell.angle_beta   90.00
_cell.angle_gamma   90.00
#
_symmetry.space_group_name_H-M   'P 1'
#
loop_
_entity.id
_entity.type
_entity.pdbx_description
1 polymer ?
#
loop_
_entity_poly.entity_id
_entity_poly.type
_entity_poly.pdbx_seq_one_letter_code
_entity_poly.pdbx_strand_id
1 'polypeptide(L)'
;MVGIAGGPQKCALLTDELGFDAAVDYKADDWRAQLKAATPDGIDVDFENVGGEIMEAVFRRLNVRARVALCGLISGYNDDAPAAATGPRNFGNLLIQRVHLEGFIVLDHFGRASEIVPQLAGWMAEGKLKAQETVVEGFEQLPVAINMLFDGKNTGKLVVKL
;
A
#
# COMPACT_ATOMS: atom_id res chain seq x y z
N MET A 1 -1.60 10.65 8.67
CA MET A 1 -1.44 9.55 7.66
C MET A 1 -1.73 8.22 8.34
N VAL A 2 -2.54 7.34 7.72
CA VAL A 2 -2.90 6.03 8.25
C VAL A 2 -2.33 4.96 7.33
N GLY A 3 -1.66 3.95 7.90
CA GLY A 3 -1.16 2.81 7.15
C GLY A 3 -1.95 1.54 7.43
N ILE A 4 -2.07 0.66 6.43
CA ILE A 4 -2.71 -0.65 6.58
C ILE A 4 -1.64 -1.72 6.34
N ALA A 5 -1.41 -2.57 7.33
CA ALA A 5 -0.37 -3.61 7.26
C ALA A 5 -0.84 -4.91 7.91
N GLY A 6 -0.12 -6.00 7.69
CA GLY A 6 -0.49 -7.31 8.23
C GLY A 6 0.34 -7.70 9.45
N GLY A 7 -0.29 -7.71 10.60
CA GLY A 7 0.28 -8.11 11.86
C GLY A 7 0.81 -6.96 12.73
N PRO A 8 0.81 -7.14 14.05
CA PRO A 8 1.12 -6.08 15.00
C PRO A 8 2.55 -5.52 14.84
N GLN A 9 3.51 -6.35 14.45
CA GLN A 9 4.90 -5.90 14.24
C GLN A 9 5.02 -4.89 13.09
N LYS A 10 4.32 -5.12 11.96
CA LYS A 10 4.33 -4.19 10.84
C LYS A 10 3.55 -2.91 11.17
N CYS A 11 2.48 -3.03 11.94
CA CYS A 11 1.75 -1.86 12.42
C CYS A 11 2.61 -0.99 13.35
N ALA A 12 3.32 -1.60 14.29
CA ALA A 12 4.27 -0.90 15.16
C ALA A 12 5.40 -0.20 14.37
N LEU A 13 5.95 -0.87 13.33
CA LEU A 13 6.93 -0.23 12.45
C LEU A 13 6.38 1.06 11.82
N LEU A 14 5.14 1.03 11.34
CA LEU A 14 4.53 2.21 10.73
C LEU A 14 4.44 3.39 11.70
N THR A 15 3.97 3.14 12.93
CA THR A 15 3.78 4.21 13.92
C THR A 15 5.07 4.62 14.60
N ASP A 16 5.86 3.67 15.09
CA ASP A 16 6.97 3.94 16.00
C ASP A 16 8.24 4.38 15.26
N GLU A 17 8.43 3.87 14.03
CA GLU A 17 9.64 4.15 13.27
C GLU A 17 9.39 5.04 12.05
N LEU A 18 8.28 4.83 11.31
CA LEU A 18 8.02 5.55 10.07
C LEU A 18 7.16 6.80 10.26
N GLY A 19 6.65 7.05 11.48
CA GLY A 19 5.96 8.28 11.84
C GLY A 19 4.55 8.41 11.27
N PHE A 20 3.85 7.30 11.04
CA PHE A 20 2.43 7.31 10.72
C PHE A 20 1.61 7.66 11.97
N ASP A 21 0.52 8.41 11.79
CA ASP A 21 -0.36 8.79 12.91
C ASP A 21 -1.14 7.59 13.47
N ALA A 22 -1.44 6.59 12.62
CA ALA A 22 -2.08 5.35 13.03
C ALA A 22 -1.77 4.21 12.05
N ALA A 23 -1.93 2.98 12.52
CA ALA A 23 -1.84 1.77 11.72
C ALA A 23 -3.03 0.85 11.95
N VAL A 24 -3.44 0.14 10.91
CA VAL A 24 -4.54 -0.84 10.92
C VAL A 24 -3.99 -2.20 10.58
N ASP A 25 -4.20 -3.17 11.46
CA ASP A 25 -3.85 -4.57 11.20
C ASP A 25 -4.98 -5.27 10.44
N TYR A 26 -4.84 -5.41 9.12
CA TYR A 26 -5.88 -6.06 8.30
C TYR A 26 -6.08 -7.56 8.58
N LYS A 27 -5.19 -8.18 9.38
CA LYS A 27 -5.32 -9.58 9.84
C LYS A 27 -6.12 -9.72 11.11
N ALA A 28 -6.41 -8.63 11.82
CA ALA A 28 -7.26 -8.66 12.99
C ALA A 28 -8.74 -8.76 12.60
N ASP A 29 -9.54 -9.46 13.39
CA ASP A 29 -10.97 -9.65 13.12
C ASP A 29 -11.75 -8.33 13.06
N ASP A 30 -11.31 -7.34 13.84
CA ASP A 30 -11.94 -6.02 13.97
C ASP A 30 -11.31 -4.93 13.08
N TRP A 31 -10.44 -5.30 12.12
CA TRP A 31 -9.66 -4.33 11.33
C TRP A 31 -10.49 -3.24 10.66
N ARG A 32 -11.74 -3.54 10.27
CA ARG A 32 -12.65 -2.54 9.69
C ARG A 32 -13.07 -1.49 10.72
N ALA A 33 -13.24 -1.90 11.98
CA ALA A 33 -13.50 -0.97 13.07
C ALA A 33 -12.25 -0.13 13.39
N GLN A 34 -11.06 -0.73 13.35
CA GLN A 34 -9.78 -0.01 13.48
C GLN A 34 -9.64 1.05 12.38
N LEU A 35 -9.90 0.69 11.10
CA LEU A 35 -9.87 1.66 9.99
C LEU A 35 -10.85 2.81 10.22
N LYS A 36 -12.07 2.50 10.68
CA LYS A 36 -13.06 3.53 10.99
C LYS A 36 -12.59 4.46 12.09
N ALA A 37 -12.00 3.93 13.14
CA ALA A 37 -11.48 4.73 14.26
C ALA A 37 -10.27 5.58 13.86
N ALA A 38 -9.38 5.04 13.03
CA ALA A 38 -8.20 5.73 12.52
C ALA A 38 -8.53 6.83 11.49
N THR A 39 -9.71 6.78 10.88
CA THR A 39 -10.15 7.76 9.86
C THR A 39 -11.50 8.39 10.24
N PRO A 40 -11.64 9.06 11.40
CA PRO A 40 -12.94 9.57 11.89
C PRO A 40 -13.60 10.52 10.89
N ASP A 41 -12.81 11.35 10.21
CA ASP A 41 -13.28 12.38 9.26
C ASP A 41 -13.31 11.89 7.81
N GLY A 42 -13.17 10.58 7.58
CA GLY A 42 -13.09 10.00 6.24
C GLY A 42 -11.69 10.02 5.65
N ILE A 43 -11.61 9.82 4.31
CA ILE A 43 -10.34 9.68 3.59
C ILE A 43 -10.34 10.61 2.38
N ASP A 44 -9.38 11.53 2.32
CA ASP A 44 -9.23 12.50 1.22
C ASP A 44 -8.24 12.01 0.14
N VAL A 45 -7.25 11.21 0.56
CA VAL A 45 -6.23 10.66 -0.34
C VAL A 45 -5.98 9.20 -0.01
N ASP A 46 -6.03 8.36 -1.04
CA ASP A 46 -5.71 6.94 -0.97
C ASP A 46 -4.61 6.61 -1.98
N PHE A 47 -3.59 5.89 -1.51
CA PHE A 47 -2.58 5.26 -2.35
C PHE A 47 -2.87 3.76 -2.38
N GLU A 48 -3.55 3.33 -3.44
CA GLU A 48 -4.06 1.97 -3.56
C GLU A 48 -3.06 1.07 -4.28
N ASN A 49 -2.64 0.01 -3.61
CA ASN A 49 -1.72 -0.99 -4.16
C ASN A 49 -2.14 -2.43 -3.89
N VAL A 50 -3.25 -2.64 -3.20
CA VAL A 50 -3.67 -3.95 -2.69
C VAL A 50 -4.90 -4.49 -3.39
N GLY A 51 -5.94 -3.70 -3.51
CA GLY A 51 -7.24 -4.15 -4.03
C GLY A 51 -8.06 -4.95 -3.00
N GLY A 52 -9.01 -5.70 -3.50
CA GLY A 52 -9.83 -6.62 -2.71
C GLY A 52 -10.60 -5.94 -1.58
N GLU A 53 -10.70 -6.64 -0.45
CA GLU A 53 -11.49 -6.18 0.69
C GLU A 53 -10.96 -4.91 1.37
N ILE A 54 -9.63 -4.68 1.29
CA ILE A 54 -9.01 -3.47 1.84
C ILE A 54 -9.47 -2.26 1.05
N MET A 55 -9.33 -2.27 -0.28
CA MET A 55 -9.81 -1.22 -1.17
C MET A 55 -11.31 -0.97 -0.98
N GLU A 56 -12.12 -2.03 -0.84
CA GLU A 56 -13.54 -1.93 -0.58
C GLU A 56 -13.87 -1.18 0.71
N ALA A 57 -13.12 -1.42 1.77
CA ALA A 57 -13.31 -0.72 3.03
C ALA A 57 -12.89 0.75 2.95
N VAL A 58 -11.79 1.04 2.24
CA VAL A 58 -11.32 2.41 1.97
C VAL A 58 -12.35 3.17 1.15
N PHE A 59 -12.88 2.60 0.05
CA PHE A 59 -13.86 3.25 -0.82
C PHE A 59 -15.16 3.65 -0.09
N ARG A 60 -15.55 2.92 0.95
CA ARG A 60 -16.68 3.30 1.80
C ARG A 60 -16.46 4.58 2.60
N ARG A 61 -15.20 4.98 2.76
CA ARG A 61 -14.80 6.08 3.63
C ARG A 61 -14.28 7.29 2.87
N LEU A 62 -14.26 7.24 1.53
CA LEU A 62 -13.79 8.35 0.71
C LEU A 62 -14.67 9.58 0.88
N ASN A 63 -14.04 10.71 1.09
CA ASN A 63 -14.67 12.02 1.17
C ASN A 63 -15.06 12.55 -0.22
N VAL A 64 -15.85 13.60 -0.22
CA VAL A 64 -16.21 14.33 -1.45
C VAL A 64 -14.94 14.87 -2.10
N ARG A 65 -14.73 14.53 -3.39
CA ARG A 65 -13.55 14.87 -4.20
C ARG A 65 -12.24 14.27 -3.69
N ALA A 66 -12.31 13.16 -2.98
CA ALA A 66 -11.12 12.38 -2.64
C ALA A 66 -10.34 11.99 -3.89
N ARG A 67 -9.05 11.73 -3.73
CA ARG A 67 -8.14 11.32 -4.79
C ARG A 67 -7.58 9.95 -4.49
N VAL A 68 -7.67 9.06 -5.47
CA VAL A 68 -7.14 7.69 -5.38
C VAL A 68 -6.05 7.54 -6.44
N ALA A 69 -4.82 7.30 -6.00
CA ALA A 69 -3.70 6.94 -6.86
C ALA A 69 -3.62 5.39 -6.92
N LEU A 70 -4.06 4.83 -8.03
CA LEU A 70 -4.09 3.37 -8.22
C LEU A 70 -2.76 2.89 -8.81
N CYS A 71 -1.91 2.32 -7.94
CA CYS A 71 -0.59 1.78 -8.27
C CYS A 71 -0.64 0.28 -8.59
N GLY A 72 -1.49 -0.48 -7.91
CA GLY A 72 -1.57 -1.93 -8.07
C GLY A 72 -2.77 -2.56 -7.37
N LEU A 73 -2.96 -3.85 -7.63
CA LEU A 73 -4.06 -4.67 -7.10
C LEU A 73 -3.51 -6.06 -6.72
N ILE A 74 -2.46 -6.10 -5.90
CA ILE A 74 -1.68 -7.32 -5.62
C ILE A 74 -2.51 -8.46 -5.03
N SER A 75 -3.61 -8.18 -4.36
CA SER A 75 -4.48 -9.21 -3.78
C SER A 75 -5.10 -10.15 -4.82
N GLY A 76 -5.22 -9.71 -6.08
CA GLY A 76 -5.80 -10.51 -7.18
C GLY A 76 -4.76 -11.14 -8.12
N TYR A 77 -3.45 -10.97 -7.88
CA TYR A 77 -2.44 -11.41 -8.85
C TYR A 77 -2.30 -12.94 -8.96
N ASN A 78 -2.74 -13.67 -7.95
CA ASN A 78 -2.69 -15.14 -7.91
C ASN A 78 -4.07 -15.79 -8.07
N ASP A 79 -5.10 -15.04 -8.44
CA ASP A 79 -6.43 -15.59 -8.62
C ASP A 79 -6.50 -16.41 -9.91
N ASP A 80 -6.76 -17.71 -9.79
CA ASP A 80 -6.80 -18.67 -10.91
C ASP A 80 -8.00 -18.49 -11.87
N ALA A 81 -8.93 -17.59 -11.58
CA ALA A 81 -10.16 -17.49 -12.36
C ALA A 81 -10.59 -16.04 -12.67
N PRO A 82 -10.39 -15.59 -13.92
CA PRO A 82 -11.00 -14.33 -14.40
C PRO A 82 -12.53 -14.34 -14.36
N ALA A 83 -13.15 -15.52 -14.26
CA ALA A 83 -14.60 -15.69 -14.39
C ALA A 83 -15.44 -15.20 -13.19
N ALA A 84 -14.82 -14.88 -12.07
CA ALA A 84 -15.51 -14.40 -10.87
C ALA A 84 -15.11 -12.97 -10.45
N ALA A 85 -14.33 -12.26 -11.25
CA ALA A 85 -13.95 -10.88 -10.99
C ALA A 85 -15.20 -9.97 -11.11
N THR A 86 -16.01 -9.96 -10.07
CA THR A 86 -16.97 -8.89 -9.87
C THR A 86 -16.19 -7.63 -9.55
N GLY A 87 -16.45 -6.53 -10.27
CA GLY A 87 -15.85 -5.24 -9.95
C GLY A 87 -16.10 -4.81 -8.50
N PRO A 88 -15.41 -3.77 -8.02
CA PRO A 88 -15.55 -3.29 -6.65
C PRO A 88 -17.01 -3.03 -6.29
N ARG A 89 -17.49 -3.60 -5.20
CA ARG A 89 -18.90 -3.45 -4.73
C ARG A 89 -19.22 -2.00 -4.40
N ASN A 90 -18.23 -1.26 -3.89
CA ASN A 90 -18.38 0.14 -3.49
C ASN A 90 -18.02 1.12 -4.61
N PHE A 91 -17.93 0.65 -5.86
CA PHE A 91 -17.60 1.50 -7.01
C PHE A 91 -18.56 2.69 -7.17
N GLY A 92 -19.83 2.52 -6.79
CA GLY A 92 -20.81 3.59 -6.78
C GLY A 92 -20.44 4.78 -5.90
N ASN A 93 -19.63 4.60 -4.87
CA ASN A 93 -19.15 5.70 -4.04
C ASN A 93 -18.23 6.65 -4.80
N LEU A 94 -17.50 6.19 -5.81
CA LEU A 94 -16.67 7.05 -6.66
C LEU A 94 -17.53 8.10 -7.36
N LEU A 95 -18.70 7.72 -7.86
CA LEU A 95 -19.66 8.64 -8.45
C LEU A 95 -20.26 9.58 -7.40
N ILE A 96 -20.80 9.03 -6.30
CA ILE A 96 -21.49 9.80 -5.26
C ILE A 96 -20.54 10.84 -4.64
N GLN A 97 -19.31 10.45 -4.37
CA GLN A 97 -18.27 11.31 -3.78
C GLN A 97 -17.50 12.14 -4.82
N ARG A 98 -17.76 11.95 -6.12
CA ARG A 98 -17.06 12.65 -7.22
C ARG A 98 -15.53 12.50 -7.10
N VAL A 99 -15.11 11.25 -6.83
CA VAL A 99 -13.70 10.88 -6.59
C VAL A 99 -12.91 11.00 -7.89
N HIS A 100 -11.68 11.50 -7.80
CA HIS A 100 -10.69 11.39 -8.86
C HIS A 100 -9.86 10.13 -8.62
N LEU A 101 -10.06 9.10 -9.43
CA LEU A 101 -9.26 7.88 -9.42
C LEU A 101 -8.40 7.84 -10.68
N GLU A 102 -7.09 7.72 -10.50
CA GLU A 102 -6.12 7.68 -11.58
C GLU A 102 -5.17 6.49 -11.40
N GLY A 103 -5.10 5.64 -12.44
CA GLY A 103 -4.09 4.57 -12.52
C GLY A 103 -2.79 5.11 -13.06
N PHE A 104 -1.65 4.63 -12.55
CA PHE A 104 -0.34 4.98 -13.07
C PHE A 104 0.65 3.81 -13.02
N ILE A 105 1.63 3.84 -13.90
CA ILE A 105 2.78 2.94 -13.88
C ILE A 105 4.05 3.77 -13.74
N VAL A 106 4.98 3.31 -12.90
CA VAL A 106 6.26 4.02 -12.68
C VAL A 106 7.07 4.21 -13.97
N LEU A 107 6.90 3.32 -14.95
CA LEU A 107 7.60 3.40 -16.24
C LEU A 107 7.32 4.72 -17.00
N ASP A 108 6.10 5.24 -16.90
CA ASP A 108 5.71 6.51 -17.55
C ASP A 108 6.45 7.72 -16.95
N HIS A 109 7.01 7.55 -15.75
CA HIS A 109 7.70 8.60 -15.00
C HIS A 109 9.23 8.48 -15.02
N PHE A 110 9.81 7.46 -15.66
CA PHE A 110 11.27 7.29 -15.72
C PHE A 110 12.00 8.48 -16.36
N GLY A 111 11.37 9.19 -17.27
CA GLY A 111 11.92 10.42 -17.83
C GLY A 111 12.22 11.51 -16.79
N ARG A 112 11.58 11.42 -15.60
CA ARG A 112 11.79 12.35 -14.47
C ARG A 112 12.74 11.80 -13.40
N ALA A 113 13.38 10.66 -13.63
CA ALA A 113 14.26 10.04 -12.63
C ALA A 113 15.40 10.96 -12.20
N SER A 114 15.98 11.74 -13.12
CA SER A 114 17.04 12.70 -12.81
C SER A 114 16.60 13.85 -11.88
N GLU A 115 15.30 14.15 -11.83
CA GLU A 115 14.70 15.13 -10.91
C GLU A 115 14.33 14.46 -9.57
N ILE A 116 13.65 13.32 -9.64
CA ILE A 116 13.01 12.68 -8.48
C ILE A 116 14.02 11.97 -7.59
N VAL A 117 14.98 11.24 -8.16
CA VAL A 117 15.95 10.43 -7.38
C VAL A 117 16.80 11.30 -6.46
N PRO A 118 17.39 12.43 -6.92
CA PRO A 118 18.12 13.33 -6.02
C PRO A 118 17.26 13.91 -4.89
N GLN A 119 15.99 14.21 -5.16
CA GLN A 119 15.06 14.71 -4.15
C GLN A 119 14.78 13.66 -3.05
N LEU A 120 14.52 12.41 -3.45
CA LEU A 120 14.35 11.31 -2.50
C LEU A 120 15.61 11.06 -1.67
N ALA A 121 16.78 11.05 -2.33
CA ALA A 121 18.07 10.90 -1.65
C ALA A 121 18.34 12.05 -0.64
N GLY A 122 17.98 13.29 -1.00
CA GLY A 122 18.04 14.42 -0.10
C GLY A 122 17.15 14.23 1.13
N TRP A 123 15.92 13.80 0.97
CA TRP A 123 15.02 13.53 2.09
C TRP A 123 15.50 12.38 2.98
N MET A 124 16.13 11.35 2.40
CA MET A 124 16.77 10.28 3.18
C MET A 124 17.94 10.81 4.00
N ALA A 125 18.82 11.63 3.39
CA ALA A 125 19.95 12.23 4.08
C ALA A 125 19.53 13.17 5.22
N GLU A 126 18.40 13.85 5.08
CA GLU A 126 17.80 14.72 6.10
C GLU A 126 16.99 13.94 7.15
N GLY A 127 16.86 12.62 7.02
CA GLY A 127 16.05 11.78 7.91
C GLY A 127 14.54 11.95 7.77
N LYS A 128 14.08 12.67 6.75
CA LYS A 128 12.66 12.89 6.45
C LYS A 128 12.00 11.68 5.79
N LEU A 129 12.79 10.88 5.08
CA LEU A 129 12.38 9.64 4.44
C LEU A 129 13.22 8.51 5.00
N LYS A 130 12.57 7.47 5.51
CA LYS A 130 13.21 6.24 5.99
C LYS A 130 12.95 5.12 5.00
N ALA A 131 13.97 4.36 4.64
CA ALA A 131 13.86 3.15 3.85
C ALA A 131 14.13 1.94 4.76
N GLN A 132 13.20 1.00 4.74
CA GLN A 132 13.35 -0.28 5.42
C GLN A 132 13.56 -1.38 4.39
N GLU A 133 14.56 -2.22 4.60
CA GLU A 133 14.89 -3.31 3.69
C GLU A 133 14.98 -4.66 4.42
N THR A 134 14.56 -5.71 3.75
CA THR A 134 14.87 -7.10 4.10
C THR A 134 15.85 -7.61 3.07
N VAL A 135 17.10 -7.88 3.49
CA VAL A 135 18.15 -8.36 2.61
C VAL A 135 18.31 -9.87 2.78
N VAL A 136 18.26 -10.60 1.65
CA VAL A 136 18.54 -12.03 1.58
C VAL A 136 19.83 -12.20 0.74
N GLU A 137 20.78 -13.00 1.21
CA GLU A 137 22.06 -13.18 0.54
C GLU A 137 22.08 -14.45 -0.31
N GLY A 138 22.61 -14.34 -1.54
CA GLY A 138 22.86 -15.42 -2.47
C GLY A 138 21.85 -15.52 -3.62
N PHE A 139 22.39 -15.72 -4.83
CA PHE A 139 21.58 -15.85 -6.06
C PHE A 139 20.57 -16.99 -5.97
N GLU A 140 20.96 -18.10 -5.34
CA GLU A 140 20.11 -19.29 -5.15
C GLU A 140 18.87 -19.04 -4.28
N GLN A 141 18.84 -17.93 -3.55
CA GLN A 141 17.69 -17.56 -2.72
C GLN A 141 16.58 -16.84 -3.50
N LEU A 142 16.81 -16.44 -4.74
CA LEU A 142 15.80 -15.73 -5.55
C LEU A 142 14.42 -16.42 -5.58
N PRO A 143 14.33 -17.75 -5.84
CA PRO A 143 13.02 -18.43 -5.86
C PRO A 143 12.33 -18.48 -4.50
N VAL A 144 13.10 -18.48 -3.41
CA VAL A 144 12.56 -18.46 -2.04
C VAL A 144 12.15 -17.05 -1.66
N ALA A 145 12.98 -16.07 -1.98
CA ALA A 145 12.74 -14.66 -1.64
C ALA A 145 11.44 -14.14 -2.27
N ILE A 146 11.12 -14.50 -3.50
CA ILE A 146 9.89 -14.07 -4.14
C ILE A 146 8.64 -14.52 -3.37
N ASN A 147 8.65 -15.72 -2.78
CA ASN A 147 7.53 -16.22 -1.98
C ASN A 147 7.34 -15.42 -0.70
N MET A 148 8.40 -14.81 -0.15
CA MET A 148 8.28 -13.96 1.04
C MET A 148 7.36 -12.75 0.81
N LEU A 149 7.23 -12.28 -0.43
CA LEU A 149 6.31 -11.17 -0.77
C LEU A 149 4.85 -11.59 -0.59
N PHE A 150 4.51 -12.81 -0.99
CA PHE A 150 3.15 -13.35 -0.88
C PHE A 150 2.83 -13.83 0.54
N ASP A 151 3.82 -14.40 1.24
CA ASP A 151 3.68 -14.83 2.64
C ASP A 151 3.68 -13.63 3.62
N GLY A 152 4.06 -12.45 3.16
CA GLY A 152 4.20 -11.26 4.01
C GLY A 152 5.30 -11.37 5.05
N LYS A 153 6.34 -12.17 4.81
CA LYS A 153 7.46 -12.38 5.74
C LYS A 153 8.52 -11.28 5.69
N ASN A 154 8.57 -10.52 4.60
CA ASN A 154 9.48 -9.39 4.48
C ASN A 154 8.95 -8.16 5.22
N THR A 155 9.86 -7.33 5.68
CA THR A 155 9.58 -6.00 6.22
C THR A 155 10.28 -4.96 5.37
N GLY A 156 9.51 -4.01 4.80
CA GLY A 156 10.02 -3.05 3.83
C GLY A 156 10.35 -3.68 2.47
N LYS A 157 11.31 -3.11 1.76
CA LYS A 157 11.73 -3.60 0.43
C LYS A 157 12.52 -4.89 0.55
N LEU A 158 12.07 -5.95 -0.14
CA LEU A 158 12.84 -7.18 -0.25
C LEU A 158 13.92 -7.03 -1.32
N VAL A 159 15.16 -7.31 -0.96
CA VAL A 159 16.34 -7.24 -1.82
C VAL A 159 17.13 -8.54 -1.70
N VAL A 160 17.57 -9.09 -2.83
CA VAL A 160 18.51 -10.22 -2.87
C VAL A 160 19.87 -9.66 -3.26
N LYS A 161 20.84 -9.84 -2.38
CA LYS A 161 22.24 -9.47 -2.63
C LYS A 161 22.95 -10.65 -3.29
N LEU A 162 23.48 -10.41 -4.49
CA LEU A 162 24.20 -11.40 -5.30
C LEU A 162 25.66 -11.54 -4.86
#